data_fe3df15a39ce86f10814d9aa7f34acf0
#
_entry.id   fe3df15a39ce86f10814d9aa7f34acf0
#
_cell.length_a   1.000
_cell.length_b   1.000
_cell.length_c   1.000
_cell.angle_alpha   90.00
_cell.angle_beta   90.00
_cell.angle_gamma   90.00
#
_symmetry.space_group_name_H-M   'P 1'
#
loop_
_entity.id
_entity.type
_entity.pdbx_description
1 polymer ?
#
loop_
_entity_poly.entity_id
_entity_poly.type
_entity_poly.pdbx_seq_one_letter_code
_entity_poly.pdbx_strand_id
1 'polypeptide(L)'
;MGVAELIPGISGSTVAVMFKIYPNLITILSQLRVKNLTLSFQSLSKTFQFNVSLPLIFSMMIAVILCSRGINYLLTNYEEIFLPSLGLLMIALSIYIINYFKDLTEDKKLIIFLSLGIIIGFALQELNISSENTSISYLFLSGIVAFSFFLIPGISGSAMLVVLGVYGPIIQAVSAFDFVLLSPFALGCLISLLLLPKVVLSIYSSHELKLMHIFSGLILSSGIFLL
;
A
#
# COMPACT_ATOMS: atom_id res chain seq x y z
N MET A 1 -8.39 3.13 6.24
CA MET A 1 -7.62 2.09 5.55
C MET A 1 -8.54 1.15 4.75
N GLY A 2 -9.49 0.40 5.38
CA GLY A 2 -10.33 -0.56 4.66
C GLY A 2 -11.11 0.03 3.48
N VAL A 3 -11.71 1.20 3.63
CA VAL A 3 -12.40 1.88 2.52
C VAL A 3 -11.44 2.25 1.39
N ALA A 4 -10.22 2.66 1.70
CA ALA A 4 -9.21 3.03 0.70
C ALA A 4 -8.82 1.85 -0.21
N GLU A 5 -8.83 0.62 0.32
CA GLU A 5 -8.54 -0.58 -0.48
C GLU A 5 -9.65 -0.93 -1.50
N LEU A 6 -10.83 -0.35 -1.37
CA LEU A 6 -11.94 -0.52 -2.33
C LEU A 6 -11.81 0.41 -3.54
N ILE A 7 -10.91 1.38 -3.48
CA ILE A 7 -10.82 2.46 -4.47
C ILE A 7 -9.53 2.26 -5.29
N PRO A 8 -9.63 2.15 -6.62
CA PRO A 8 -8.45 2.05 -7.48
C PRO A 8 -7.52 3.25 -7.29
N GLY A 9 -6.22 3.00 -7.23
CA GLY A 9 -5.21 4.05 -7.13
C GLY A 9 -4.97 4.58 -5.70
N ILE A 10 -5.79 4.22 -4.72
CA ILE A 10 -5.58 4.61 -3.31
C ILE A 10 -5.16 3.41 -2.48
N SER A 11 -4.15 3.59 -1.64
CA SER A 11 -3.64 2.56 -0.74
C SER A 11 -4.02 2.82 0.72
N GLY A 12 -4.36 1.77 1.46
CA GLY A 12 -4.59 1.85 2.90
C GLY A 12 -3.36 2.30 3.68
N SER A 13 -2.16 2.05 3.17
CA SER A 13 -0.92 2.57 3.75
C SER A 13 -0.83 4.10 3.66
N THR A 14 -1.39 4.72 2.60
CA THR A 14 -1.54 6.19 2.50
C THR A 14 -2.38 6.74 3.65
N VAL A 15 -3.52 6.08 3.93
CA VAL A 15 -4.39 6.43 5.06
C VAL A 15 -3.67 6.22 6.40
N ALA A 16 -2.86 5.16 6.52
CA ALA A 16 -2.06 4.92 7.71
C ALA A 16 -1.04 6.04 7.99
N VAL A 17 -0.41 6.59 6.95
CA VAL A 17 0.49 7.75 7.07
C VAL A 17 -0.29 8.99 7.50
N MET A 18 -1.43 9.27 6.87
CA MET A 18 -2.30 10.39 7.22
C MET A 18 -2.66 10.41 8.73
N PHE A 19 -3.05 9.28 9.27
CA PHE A 19 -3.41 9.14 10.68
C PHE A 19 -2.22 8.88 11.62
N LYS A 20 -0.98 8.95 11.10
CA LYS A 20 0.27 8.72 11.85
C LYS A 20 0.35 7.33 12.52
N ILE A 21 -0.38 6.35 12.00
CA ILE A 21 -0.35 4.96 12.48
C ILE A 21 0.60 4.06 11.66
N TYR A 22 1.12 4.58 10.55
CA TYR A 22 2.02 3.84 9.68
C TYR A 22 3.26 3.27 10.39
N PRO A 23 3.98 4.02 11.27
CA PRO A 23 5.12 3.48 12.00
C PRO A 23 4.74 2.30 12.89
N ASN A 24 3.59 2.37 13.56
CA ASN A 24 3.08 1.27 14.40
C ASN A 24 2.75 0.05 13.54
N LEU A 25 2.08 0.25 12.41
CA LEU A 25 1.75 -0.83 11.47
C LEU A 25 3.01 -1.55 10.99
N ILE A 26 4.01 -0.82 10.50
CA ILE A 26 5.28 -1.39 10.02
C ILE A 26 6.05 -2.05 11.16
N THR A 27 6.03 -1.49 12.36
CA THR A 27 6.64 -2.11 13.55
C THR A 27 6.00 -3.46 13.85
N ILE A 28 4.67 -3.54 13.89
CA ILE A 28 3.93 -4.80 14.13
C ILE A 28 4.28 -5.84 13.05
N LEU A 29 4.22 -5.45 11.77
CA LEU A 29 4.53 -6.34 10.66
C LEU A 29 6.01 -6.80 10.67
N SER A 30 6.94 -5.95 11.08
CA SER A 30 8.36 -6.30 11.20
C SER A 30 8.64 -7.37 12.25
N GLN A 31 7.73 -7.56 13.23
CA GLN A 31 7.81 -8.59 14.27
C GLN A 31 7.37 -9.98 13.77
N LEU A 32 6.85 -10.10 12.56
CA LEU A 32 6.52 -11.40 11.96
C LEU A 32 7.79 -12.20 11.70
N ARG A 33 8.18 -13.00 12.70
CA ARG A 33 9.33 -13.92 12.67
C ARG A 33 8.93 -15.22 13.37
N VAL A 34 9.42 -16.35 12.86
CA VAL A 34 9.15 -17.66 13.45
C VAL A 34 9.49 -17.70 14.95
N LYS A 35 10.60 -17.08 15.34
CA LYS A 35 11.03 -17.02 16.75
C LYS A 35 10.12 -16.17 17.65
N ASN A 36 9.31 -15.30 17.11
CA ASN A 36 8.36 -14.47 17.86
C ASN A 36 6.98 -15.15 17.96
N LEU A 37 6.75 -16.24 17.23
CA LEU A 37 5.55 -17.06 17.30
C LEU A 37 5.68 -18.03 18.48
N THR A 38 5.38 -17.54 19.67
CA THR A 38 5.37 -18.34 20.91
C THR A 38 3.96 -18.83 21.24
N LEU A 39 3.84 -19.94 21.96
CA LEU A 39 2.53 -20.45 22.41
C LEU A 39 1.89 -19.60 23.51
N SER A 40 2.62 -18.63 24.07
CA SER A 40 2.12 -17.74 25.12
C SER A 40 1.31 -16.58 24.55
N PHE A 41 0.01 -16.55 24.82
CA PHE A 41 -0.89 -15.45 24.39
C PHE A 41 -0.42 -14.08 24.88
N GLN A 42 0.11 -13.98 26.10
CA GLN A 42 0.63 -12.72 26.64
C GLN A 42 1.83 -12.21 25.85
N SER A 43 2.74 -13.10 25.44
CA SER A 43 3.89 -12.74 24.62
C SER A 43 3.46 -12.29 23.23
N LEU A 44 2.56 -13.03 22.59
CA LEU A 44 1.98 -12.67 21.28
C LEU A 44 1.27 -11.32 21.33
N SER A 45 0.44 -11.09 22.35
CA SER A 45 -0.29 -9.84 22.53
C SER A 45 0.62 -8.63 22.66
N LYS A 46 1.75 -8.76 23.38
CA LYS A 46 2.74 -7.69 23.50
C LYS A 46 3.51 -7.48 22.20
N THR A 47 3.97 -8.55 21.57
CA THR A 47 4.78 -8.48 20.34
C THR A 47 3.99 -7.89 19.18
N PHE A 48 2.76 -8.34 18.99
CA PHE A 48 1.90 -7.89 17.88
C PHE A 48 0.95 -6.75 18.26
N GLN A 49 1.09 -6.19 19.48
CA GLN A 49 0.27 -5.08 19.97
C GLN A 49 -1.23 -5.30 19.68
N PHE A 50 -1.80 -6.41 20.19
CA PHE A 50 -3.18 -6.79 19.91
C PHE A 50 -4.21 -5.71 20.23
N ASN A 51 -3.91 -4.82 21.17
CA ASN A 51 -4.75 -3.66 21.48
C ASN A 51 -4.90 -2.68 20.30
N VAL A 52 -3.96 -2.70 19.35
CA VAL A 52 -3.98 -1.85 18.14
C VAL A 52 -4.28 -2.68 16.89
N SER A 53 -3.60 -3.81 16.72
CA SER A 53 -3.70 -4.61 15.49
C SER A 53 -5.06 -5.27 15.32
N LEU A 54 -5.66 -5.84 16.37
CA LEU A 54 -6.96 -6.49 16.27
C LEU A 54 -8.08 -5.51 15.94
N PRO A 55 -8.28 -4.38 16.70
CA PRO A 55 -9.28 -3.39 16.32
C PRO A 55 -9.07 -2.84 14.91
N LEU A 56 -7.82 -2.64 14.49
CA LEU A 56 -7.50 -2.17 13.15
C LEU A 56 -7.97 -3.17 12.08
N ILE A 57 -7.62 -4.45 12.20
CA ILE A 57 -8.01 -5.50 11.26
C ILE A 57 -9.55 -5.63 11.23
N PHE A 58 -10.20 -5.73 12.39
CA PHE A 58 -11.65 -5.85 12.45
C PHE A 58 -12.37 -4.63 11.86
N SER A 59 -11.92 -3.42 12.18
CA SER A 59 -12.50 -2.20 11.61
C SER A 59 -12.29 -2.10 10.10
N MET A 60 -11.14 -2.56 9.58
CA MET A 60 -10.90 -2.62 8.14
C MET A 60 -11.86 -3.62 7.45
N MET A 61 -12.03 -4.81 8.01
CA MET A 61 -12.97 -5.81 7.47
C MET A 61 -14.41 -5.29 7.47
N ILE A 62 -14.86 -4.72 8.58
CA ILE A 62 -16.18 -4.12 8.69
C ILE A 62 -16.36 -2.99 7.68
N ALA A 63 -15.37 -2.10 7.55
CA ALA A 63 -15.42 -1.00 6.60
C ALA A 63 -15.52 -1.48 5.15
N VAL A 64 -14.78 -2.52 4.77
CA VAL A 64 -14.87 -3.15 3.44
C VAL A 64 -16.27 -3.69 3.19
N ILE A 65 -16.83 -4.45 4.14
CA ILE A 65 -18.18 -5.04 3.99
C ILE A 65 -19.26 -3.96 3.90
N LEU A 66 -19.23 -2.99 4.78
CA LEU A 66 -20.27 -1.95 4.85
C LEU A 66 -20.20 -0.94 3.69
N CYS A 67 -18.98 -0.56 3.29
CA CYS A 67 -18.77 0.51 2.30
C CYS A 67 -18.69 -0.01 0.86
N SER A 68 -18.45 -1.31 0.63
CA SER A 68 -18.23 -1.86 -0.71
C SER A 68 -19.36 -1.52 -1.70
N ARG A 69 -20.63 -1.66 -1.29
CA ARG A 69 -21.76 -1.34 -2.15
C ARG A 69 -21.84 0.17 -2.48
N GLY A 70 -21.59 1.04 -1.49
CA GLY A 70 -21.58 2.48 -1.66
C GLY A 70 -20.45 2.95 -2.58
N ILE A 71 -19.24 2.44 -2.37
CA ILE A 71 -18.09 2.74 -3.22
C ILE A 71 -18.33 2.24 -4.65
N ASN A 72 -18.80 1.01 -4.81
CA ASN A 72 -19.13 0.48 -6.15
C ASN A 72 -20.19 1.33 -6.86
N TYR A 73 -21.24 1.77 -6.14
CA TYR A 73 -22.24 2.67 -6.69
C TYR A 73 -21.66 4.01 -7.15
N LEU A 74 -20.76 4.61 -6.37
CA LEU A 74 -20.07 5.85 -6.74
C LEU A 74 -19.16 5.67 -7.95
N LEU A 75 -18.39 4.59 -8.00
CA LEU A 75 -17.51 4.27 -9.13
C LEU A 75 -18.29 3.98 -10.43
N THR A 76 -19.49 3.37 -10.33
CA THR A 76 -20.27 3.01 -11.52
C THR A 76 -21.08 4.20 -12.05
N ASN A 77 -21.60 5.08 -11.18
CA ASN A 77 -22.55 6.12 -11.58
C ASN A 77 -21.95 7.54 -11.54
N TYR A 78 -20.85 7.76 -10.83
CA TYR A 78 -20.28 9.09 -10.57
C TYR A 78 -18.74 9.08 -10.68
N GLU A 79 -18.17 8.18 -11.46
CA GLU A 79 -16.71 8.01 -11.60
C GLU A 79 -16.00 9.31 -11.96
N GLU A 80 -16.53 10.04 -12.95
CA GLU A 80 -15.98 11.32 -13.46
C GLU A 80 -15.87 12.43 -12.41
N ILE A 81 -16.66 12.35 -11.32
CA ILE A 81 -16.62 13.33 -10.22
C ILE A 81 -15.90 12.73 -9.01
N PHE A 82 -16.12 11.44 -8.77
CA PHE A 82 -15.64 10.77 -7.58
C PHE A 82 -14.11 10.60 -7.61
N LEU A 83 -13.54 10.10 -8.71
CA LEU A 83 -12.08 9.90 -8.81
C LEU A 83 -11.30 11.23 -8.73
N PRO A 84 -11.66 12.30 -9.47
CA PRO A 84 -10.98 13.58 -9.32
C PRO A 84 -11.11 14.19 -7.92
N SER A 85 -12.26 14.03 -7.26
CA SER A 85 -12.43 14.51 -5.89
C SER A 85 -11.47 13.84 -4.91
N LEU A 86 -11.25 12.53 -5.09
CA LEU A 86 -10.26 11.77 -4.34
C LEU A 86 -8.82 12.17 -4.71
N GLY A 87 -8.57 12.43 -6.00
CA GLY A 87 -7.28 12.95 -6.48
C GLY A 87 -6.92 14.27 -5.78
N LEU A 88 -7.86 15.22 -5.72
CA LEU A 88 -7.67 16.48 -4.98
C LEU A 88 -7.41 16.25 -3.49
N LEU A 89 -8.13 15.32 -2.87
CA LEU A 89 -7.90 14.93 -1.47
C LEU A 89 -6.48 14.39 -1.29
N MET A 90 -5.99 13.51 -2.17
CA MET A 90 -4.64 12.96 -2.09
C MET A 90 -3.56 14.04 -2.26
N ILE A 91 -3.77 14.99 -3.18
CA ILE A 91 -2.88 16.15 -3.34
C ILE A 91 -2.81 16.96 -2.04
N ALA A 92 -3.95 17.28 -1.45
CA ALA A 92 -4.01 18.00 -0.17
C ALA A 92 -3.30 17.22 0.95
N LEU A 93 -3.49 15.90 1.00
CA LEU A 93 -2.83 15.01 1.96
C LEU A 93 -1.32 14.97 1.77
N SER A 94 -0.83 14.93 0.54
CA SER A 94 0.62 14.94 0.28
C SER A 94 1.29 16.17 0.87
N ILE A 95 0.65 17.34 0.73
CA ILE A 95 1.11 18.60 1.31
C ILE A 95 1.07 18.57 2.86
N TYR A 96 -0.02 18.00 3.41
CA TYR A 96 -0.21 17.92 4.86
C TYR A 96 0.83 17.02 5.55
N ILE A 97 1.17 15.87 4.94
CA ILE A 97 2.05 14.85 5.54
C ILE A 97 3.45 15.38 5.84
N ILE A 98 4.01 16.23 4.98
CA ILE A 98 5.39 16.70 5.08
C ILE A 98 5.54 18.10 5.66
N ASN A 99 4.47 18.74 6.18
CA ASN A 99 4.54 20.17 6.54
C ASN A 99 5.27 21.00 5.47
N TYR A 100 4.89 20.82 4.22
CA TYR A 100 5.59 21.20 2.99
C TYR A 100 6.36 22.51 3.07
N PHE A 101 5.71 23.55 3.61
CA PHE A 101 6.32 24.88 3.68
C PHE A 101 7.45 24.97 4.71
N LYS A 102 7.37 24.25 5.84
CA LYS A 102 8.38 24.32 6.89
C LYS A 102 9.59 23.46 6.56
N ASP A 103 9.36 22.21 6.22
CA ASP A 103 10.45 21.23 6.01
C ASP A 103 11.33 21.61 4.81
N LEU A 104 10.72 22.07 3.70
CA LEU A 104 11.45 22.47 2.51
C LEU A 104 12.19 23.82 2.65
N THR A 105 11.76 24.69 3.56
CA THR A 105 12.51 25.93 3.86
C THR A 105 13.73 25.65 4.74
N GLU A 106 13.66 24.65 5.61
CA GLU A 106 14.77 24.26 6.50
C GLU A 106 15.84 23.41 5.77
N ASP A 107 15.43 22.45 4.92
CA ASP A 107 16.37 21.63 4.14
C ASP A 107 15.91 21.45 2.68
N LYS A 108 16.46 22.30 1.81
CA LYS A 108 16.19 22.25 0.36
C LYS A 108 16.51 20.91 -0.30
N LYS A 109 17.36 20.06 0.31
CA LYS A 109 17.69 18.74 -0.23
C LYS A 109 16.49 17.79 -0.17
N LEU A 110 15.51 18.05 0.69
CA LEU A 110 14.29 17.26 0.78
C LEU A 110 13.45 17.34 -0.51
N ILE A 111 13.59 18.41 -1.30
CA ILE A 111 12.98 18.54 -2.63
C ILE A 111 13.40 17.37 -3.54
N ILE A 112 14.66 16.94 -3.46
CA ILE A 112 15.17 15.82 -4.28
C ILE A 112 14.38 14.53 -3.97
N PHE A 113 14.12 14.25 -2.70
CA PHE A 113 13.37 13.06 -2.28
C PHE A 113 11.90 13.14 -2.67
N LEU A 114 11.29 14.33 -2.56
CA LEU A 114 9.94 14.58 -3.05
C LEU A 114 9.85 14.36 -4.58
N SER A 115 10.76 14.97 -5.34
CA SER A 115 10.83 14.81 -6.79
C SER A 115 11.07 13.37 -7.21
N LEU A 116 11.92 12.64 -6.47
CA LEU A 116 12.15 11.21 -6.70
C LEU A 116 10.85 10.41 -6.53
N GLY A 117 10.07 10.68 -5.48
CA GLY A 117 8.77 10.06 -5.27
C GLY A 117 7.79 10.34 -6.41
N ILE A 118 7.73 11.61 -6.88
CA ILE A 118 6.88 12.00 -8.02
C ILE A 118 7.29 11.26 -9.29
N ILE A 119 8.57 11.25 -9.62
CA ILE A 119 9.09 10.60 -10.83
C ILE A 119 8.80 9.09 -10.79
N ILE A 120 9.08 8.43 -9.67
CA ILE A 120 8.80 7.00 -9.50
C ILE A 120 7.30 6.74 -9.62
N GLY A 121 6.45 7.56 -9.00
CA GLY A 121 5.01 7.39 -9.04
C GLY A 121 4.44 7.49 -10.46
N PHE A 122 4.84 8.49 -11.24
CA PHE A 122 4.42 8.60 -12.65
C PHE A 122 5.01 7.46 -13.50
N ALA A 123 6.30 7.14 -13.34
CA ALA A 123 6.91 6.05 -14.09
C ALA A 123 6.18 4.72 -13.86
N LEU A 124 5.75 4.42 -12.62
CA LEU A 124 5.04 3.18 -12.31
C LEU A 124 3.61 3.16 -12.88
N GLN A 125 2.96 4.31 -12.99
CA GLN A 125 1.60 4.40 -13.55
C GLN A 125 1.57 4.35 -15.08
N GLU A 126 2.64 4.80 -15.74
CA GLU A 126 2.82 4.68 -17.18
C GLU A 126 3.24 3.27 -17.63
N LEU A 127 3.77 2.45 -16.71
CA LEU A 127 4.15 1.08 -17.02
C LEU A 127 2.90 0.24 -17.30
N ASN A 128 2.85 -0.38 -18.46
CA ASN A 128 1.83 -1.35 -18.82
C ASN A 128 2.51 -2.57 -19.47
N ILE A 129 2.64 -3.64 -18.71
CA ILE A 129 3.20 -4.89 -19.20
C ILE A 129 2.04 -5.73 -19.71
N SER A 130 1.71 -5.58 -20.98
CA SER A 130 0.55 -6.20 -21.65
C SER A 130 0.66 -7.74 -21.85
N SER A 131 1.59 -8.42 -21.20
CA SER A 131 1.74 -9.86 -21.33
C SER A 131 1.09 -10.58 -20.15
N GLU A 132 0.04 -11.36 -20.41
CA GLU A 132 -0.54 -12.31 -19.45
C GLU A 132 0.41 -13.49 -19.24
N ASN A 133 1.47 -13.27 -18.48
CA ASN A 133 2.42 -14.33 -18.15
C ASN A 133 2.03 -14.95 -16.80
N THR A 134 1.58 -16.19 -16.83
CA THR A 134 1.18 -16.97 -15.66
C THR A 134 2.21 -18.04 -15.26
N SER A 135 3.47 -17.91 -15.70
CA SER A 135 4.53 -18.82 -15.26
C SER A 135 4.75 -18.72 -13.75
N ILE A 136 5.12 -19.84 -13.13
CA ILE A 136 5.31 -19.95 -11.67
C ILE A 136 6.27 -18.87 -11.15
N SER A 137 7.40 -18.69 -11.83
CA SER A 137 8.40 -17.67 -11.45
C SER A 137 7.87 -16.24 -11.56
N TYR A 138 7.09 -15.96 -12.61
CA TYR A 138 6.51 -14.64 -12.81
C TYR A 138 5.45 -14.31 -11.77
N LEU A 139 4.55 -15.27 -11.48
CA LEU A 139 3.53 -15.12 -10.42
C LEU A 139 4.18 -14.93 -9.04
N PHE A 140 5.24 -15.67 -8.75
CA PHE A 140 6.01 -15.49 -7.52
C PHE A 140 6.60 -14.08 -7.40
N LEU A 141 7.27 -13.59 -8.44
CA LEU A 141 7.81 -12.23 -8.47
C LEU A 141 6.71 -11.16 -8.41
N SER A 142 5.60 -11.39 -9.11
CA SER A 142 4.44 -10.49 -9.06
C SER A 142 3.86 -10.39 -7.66
N GLY A 143 3.83 -11.48 -6.89
CA GLY A 143 3.43 -11.48 -5.49
C GLY A 143 4.37 -10.64 -4.61
N ILE A 144 5.67 -10.76 -4.80
CA ILE A 144 6.65 -9.93 -4.09
C ILE A 144 6.42 -8.45 -4.40
N VAL A 145 6.31 -8.08 -5.67
CA VAL A 145 6.15 -6.70 -6.12
C VAL A 145 4.82 -6.13 -5.61
N ALA A 146 3.71 -6.80 -5.87
CA ALA A 146 2.37 -6.31 -5.49
C ALA A 146 2.26 -6.08 -3.98
N PHE A 147 2.73 -7.03 -3.16
CA PHE A 147 2.70 -6.86 -1.71
C PHE A 147 3.66 -5.78 -1.22
N SER A 148 4.79 -5.58 -1.90
CA SER A 148 5.72 -4.49 -1.59
C SER A 148 5.04 -3.13 -1.77
N PHE A 149 4.35 -2.94 -2.87
CA PHE A 149 3.63 -1.69 -3.14
C PHE A 149 2.37 -1.53 -2.27
N PHE A 150 1.73 -2.61 -1.86
CA PHE A 150 0.66 -2.55 -0.87
C PHE A 150 1.12 -1.90 0.46
N LEU A 151 2.36 -2.13 0.87
CA LEU A 151 2.93 -1.53 2.09
C LEU A 151 3.47 -0.11 1.88
N ILE A 152 3.80 0.29 0.66
CA ILE A 152 4.36 1.61 0.35
C ILE A 152 3.20 2.61 0.14
N PRO A 153 3.15 3.71 0.91
CA PRO A 153 2.13 4.74 0.72
C PRO A 153 2.21 5.40 -0.66
N GLY A 154 1.06 5.70 -1.24
CA GLY A 154 0.96 6.40 -2.53
C GLY A 154 0.80 5.48 -3.75
N ILE A 155 0.97 4.16 -3.61
CA ILE A 155 0.78 3.22 -4.71
C ILE A 155 -0.10 2.08 -4.22
N SER A 156 -1.05 1.65 -5.05
CA SER A 156 -1.90 0.50 -4.74
C SER A 156 -1.26 -0.80 -5.19
N GLY A 157 -1.25 -1.82 -4.32
CA GLY A 157 -0.77 -3.15 -4.69
C GLY A 157 -1.59 -3.79 -5.83
N SER A 158 -2.89 -3.54 -5.88
CA SER A 158 -3.75 -3.99 -6.97
C SER A 158 -3.42 -3.30 -8.31
N ALA A 159 -3.09 -2.00 -8.29
CA ALA A 159 -2.62 -1.30 -9.48
C ALA A 159 -1.34 -1.95 -10.03
N MET A 160 -0.43 -2.38 -9.15
CA MET A 160 0.77 -3.10 -9.59
C MET A 160 0.46 -4.46 -10.23
N LEU A 161 -0.60 -5.15 -9.80
CA LEU A 161 -1.05 -6.37 -10.48
C LEU A 161 -1.56 -6.08 -11.90
N VAL A 162 -2.23 -4.95 -12.09
CA VAL A 162 -2.66 -4.49 -13.43
C VAL A 162 -1.45 -4.17 -14.30
N VAL A 163 -0.50 -3.40 -13.79
CA VAL A 163 0.77 -3.07 -14.47
C VAL A 163 1.52 -4.33 -14.90
N LEU A 164 1.56 -5.34 -14.03
CA LEU A 164 2.22 -6.63 -14.31
C LEU A 164 1.39 -7.56 -15.22
N GLY A 165 0.18 -7.18 -15.61
CA GLY A 165 -0.70 -8.00 -16.45
C GLY A 165 -1.25 -9.27 -15.77
N VAL A 166 -1.17 -9.37 -14.44
CA VAL A 166 -1.60 -10.58 -13.70
C VAL A 166 -2.88 -10.39 -12.90
N TYR A 167 -3.46 -9.18 -12.89
CA TYR A 167 -4.67 -8.90 -12.13
C TYR A 167 -5.83 -9.81 -12.52
N GLY A 168 -6.13 -9.93 -13.82
CA GLY A 168 -7.20 -10.80 -14.33
C GLY A 168 -7.00 -12.26 -13.95
N PRO A 169 -5.85 -12.90 -14.30
CA PRO A 169 -5.52 -14.26 -13.89
C PRO A 169 -5.63 -14.50 -12.38
N ILE A 170 -5.14 -13.59 -11.53
CA ILE A 170 -5.23 -13.74 -10.07
C ILE A 170 -6.69 -13.69 -9.59
N ILE A 171 -7.51 -12.75 -10.08
CA ILE A 171 -8.92 -12.66 -9.69
C ILE A 171 -9.70 -13.89 -10.14
N GLN A 172 -9.44 -14.40 -11.35
CA GLN A 172 -10.05 -15.65 -11.83
C GLN A 172 -9.64 -16.83 -10.96
N ALA A 173 -8.36 -16.95 -10.63
CA ALA A 173 -7.86 -18.02 -9.77
C ALA A 173 -8.46 -17.97 -8.37
N VAL A 174 -8.66 -16.77 -7.79
CA VAL A 174 -9.35 -16.61 -6.51
C VAL A 174 -10.80 -17.08 -6.60
N SER A 175 -11.53 -16.70 -7.66
CA SER A 175 -12.93 -17.09 -7.85
C SER A 175 -13.12 -18.58 -8.11
N ALA A 176 -12.15 -19.22 -8.78
CA ALA A 176 -12.14 -20.65 -9.10
C ALA A 176 -11.47 -21.51 -8.01
N PHE A 177 -10.91 -20.91 -6.96
CA PHE A 177 -10.08 -21.59 -5.95
C PHE A 177 -8.91 -22.37 -6.56
N ASP A 178 -8.29 -21.82 -7.61
CA ASP A 178 -7.12 -22.42 -8.27
C ASP A 178 -5.85 -22.20 -7.42
N PHE A 179 -5.62 -23.12 -6.50
CA PHE A 179 -4.46 -23.08 -5.61
C PHE A 179 -3.12 -23.30 -6.34
N VAL A 180 -3.14 -23.91 -7.53
CA VAL A 180 -1.91 -24.13 -8.30
C VAL A 180 -1.36 -22.77 -8.79
N LEU A 181 -2.22 -21.93 -9.31
CA LEU A 181 -1.87 -20.58 -9.75
C LEU A 181 -1.66 -19.62 -8.56
N LEU A 182 -2.47 -19.74 -7.51
CA LEU A 182 -2.39 -18.85 -6.34
C LEU A 182 -1.18 -19.13 -5.45
N SER A 183 -0.68 -20.37 -5.37
CA SER A 183 0.39 -20.71 -4.43
C SER A 183 1.71 -19.98 -4.68
N PRO A 184 2.25 -19.88 -5.90
CA PRO A 184 3.48 -19.13 -6.13
C PRO A 184 3.30 -17.63 -5.84
N PHE A 185 2.16 -17.06 -6.20
CA PHE A 185 1.82 -15.68 -5.90
C PHE A 185 1.76 -15.42 -4.38
N ALA A 186 1.05 -16.26 -3.64
CA ALA A 186 0.93 -16.16 -2.18
C ALA A 186 2.29 -16.32 -1.48
N LEU A 187 3.17 -17.21 -1.97
CA LEU A 187 4.54 -17.35 -1.48
C LEU A 187 5.34 -16.06 -1.71
N GLY A 188 5.20 -15.44 -2.87
CA GLY A 188 5.80 -14.14 -3.15
C GLY A 188 5.34 -13.05 -2.18
N CYS A 189 4.02 -12.94 -1.97
CA CYS A 189 3.44 -12.03 -0.99
C CYS A 189 3.97 -12.30 0.43
N LEU A 190 4.07 -13.56 0.83
CA LEU A 190 4.58 -13.95 2.14
C LEU A 190 6.04 -13.54 2.34
N ILE A 191 6.89 -13.74 1.34
CA ILE A 191 8.30 -13.30 1.40
C ILE A 191 8.39 -11.79 1.55
N SER A 192 7.63 -11.03 0.75
CA SER A 192 7.60 -9.58 0.89
C SER A 192 7.10 -9.15 2.27
N LEU A 193 6.03 -9.77 2.78
CA LEU A 193 5.52 -9.52 4.14
C LEU A 193 6.56 -9.75 5.23
N LEU A 194 7.41 -10.76 5.09
CA LEU A 194 8.44 -11.09 6.09
C LEU A 194 9.68 -10.22 6.01
N LEU A 195 10.01 -9.69 4.84
CA LEU A 195 11.25 -8.93 4.60
C LEU A 195 11.04 -7.43 4.56
N LEU A 196 10.07 -6.96 3.77
CA LEU A 196 9.92 -5.53 3.48
C LEU A 196 9.63 -4.67 4.70
N PRO A 197 8.76 -5.06 5.65
CA PRO A 197 8.49 -4.22 6.83
C PRO A 197 9.75 -3.93 7.65
N LYS A 198 10.71 -4.86 7.69
CA LYS A 198 11.98 -4.66 8.40
C LYS A 198 12.87 -3.64 7.70
N VAL A 199 12.93 -3.71 6.36
CA VAL A 199 13.69 -2.76 5.55
C VAL A 199 13.10 -1.37 5.69
N VAL A 200 11.78 -1.25 5.52
CA VAL A 200 11.07 0.02 5.65
C VAL A 200 11.23 0.60 7.04
N LEU A 201 11.08 -0.20 8.10
CA LEU A 201 11.26 0.25 9.49
C LEU A 201 12.69 0.73 9.73
N SER A 202 13.69 0.03 9.20
CA SER A 202 15.11 0.43 9.31
C SER A 202 15.37 1.78 8.63
N ILE A 203 14.83 1.98 7.42
CA ILE A 203 14.95 3.26 6.71
C ILE A 203 14.16 4.34 7.44
N TYR A 204 12.95 4.05 7.89
CA TYR A 204 12.12 4.99 8.63
C TYR A 204 12.82 5.48 9.89
N SER A 205 13.38 4.58 10.71
CA SER A 205 14.06 4.94 11.95
C SER A 205 15.34 5.76 11.76
N SER A 206 16.00 5.63 10.59
CA SER A 206 17.26 6.33 10.30
C SER A 206 17.05 7.62 9.47
N HIS A 207 16.01 7.66 8.62
CA HIS A 207 15.81 8.72 7.62
C HIS A 207 14.33 9.07 7.45
N GLU A 208 13.61 9.26 8.55
CA GLU A 208 12.16 9.50 8.55
C GLU A 208 11.76 10.62 7.58
N LEU A 209 12.37 11.81 7.70
CA LEU A 209 12.01 12.97 6.86
C LEU A 209 12.18 12.68 5.36
N LYS A 210 13.29 12.04 4.97
CA LYS A 210 13.54 11.70 3.56
C LYS A 210 12.50 10.72 3.02
N LEU A 211 12.20 9.68 3.80
CA LEU A 211 11.23 8.66 3.44
C LEU A 211 9.81 9.25 3.33
N MET A 212 9.44 10.13 4.27
CA MET A 212 8.15 10.81 4.24
C MET A 212 8.00 11.72 3.01
N HIS A 213 9.09 12.38 2.55
CA HIS A 213 9.07 13.17 1.32
C HIS A 213 8.91 12.29 0.07
N ILE A 214 9.56 11.11 0.02
CA ILE A 214 9.32 10.14 -1.05
C ILE A 214 7.85 9.70 -1.06
N PHE A 215 7.30 9.33 0.10
CA PHE A 215 5.90 8.92 0.20
C PHE A 215 4.95 10.05 -0.21
N SER A 216 5.21 11.28 0.22
CA SER A 216 4.43 12.43 -0.21
C SER A 216 4.47 12.61 -1.73
N GLY A 217 5.63 12.45 -2.36
CA GLY A 217 5.77 12.49 -3.82
C GLY A 217 4.97 11.39 -4.53
N LEU A 218 4.99 10.16 -4.01
CA LEU A 218 4.20 9.05 -4.52
C LEU A 218 2.69 9.30 -4.38
N ILE A 219 2.25 9.84 -3.24
CA ILE A 219 0.84 10.19 -3.00
C ILE A 219 0.41 11.33 -3.94
N LEU A 220 1.28 12.33 -4.14
CA LEU A 220 1.02 13.45 -5.03
C LEU A 220 0.84 12.98 -6.48
N SER A 221 1.73 12.16 -6.98
CA SER A 221 1.64 11.62 -8.35
C SER A 221 0.36 10.80 -8.55
N SER A 222 -0.01 9.96 -7.55
CA SER A 222 -1.25 9.19 -7.60
C SER A 222 -2.48 10.08 -7.56
N GLY A 223 -2.45 11.17 -6.77
CA GLY A 223 -3.52 12.16 -6.75
C GLY A 223 -3.70 12.87 -8.10
N ILE A 224 -2.60 13.25 -8.75
CA ILE A 224 -2.63 13.88 -10.09
C ILE A 224 -3.15 12.90 -11.15
N PHE A 225 -2.79 11.63 -11.04
CA PHE A 225 -3.24 10.61 -12.00
C PHE A 225 -4.75 10.33 -11.93
N LEU A 226 -5.40 10.61 -10.80
CA LEU A 226 -6.84 10.47 -10.63
C LEU A 226 -7.65 11.69 -11.11
N LEU A 227 -7.00 12.80 -11.50
CA LEU A 227 -7.65 13.99 -12.07
C LEU A 227 -7.94 13.82 -13.56
#